data_eb74515b3421d71c2745ab574e129201
#
_entry.id   eb74515b3421d71c2745ab574e129201
#
_cell.length_a   1.000
_cell.length_b   1.000
_cell.length_c   1.000
_cell.angle_alpha   90.00
_cell.angle_beta   90.00
_cell.angle_gamma   90.00
#
_symmetry.space_group_name_H-M   'P 1'
#
loop_
_entity.id
_entity.type
_entity.pdbx_description
1 polymer ?
#
loop_
_entity_poly.entity_id
_entity_poly.type
_entity_poly.pdbx_seq_one_letter_code
_entity_poly.pdbx_strand_id
1 'polypeptide(L)'
;SAASDVYKRQMDNSLAFDGGRVEVKDAVRLRATVHRLAEVSALESGRRQALARYLLRLAALEYRLIPASINDLYLARGRGEVPNSFTVPAINLRALSFDAARAVFRVAKSLDAGAFIFEIARSEMGYTDQRPSEYVSNVLAAGIAENFTGPVFIQGDHFQVSAKRYRTDPETCLL
;
A
#
# COMPACT_ATOMS: atom_id res chain seq x y z
N SER A 1 -14.96 -5.98 -20.11
CA SER A 1 -15.89 -4.83 -20.11
C SER A 1 -15.16 -3.59 -20.58
N ALA A 2 -15.87 -2.58 -21.13
CA ALA A 2 -15.25 -1.33 -21.63
C ALA A 2 -14.34 -0.64 -20.59
N ALA A 3 -14.64 -0.75 -19.31
CA ALA A 3 -13.78 -0.22 -18.24
C ALA A 3 -12.45 -0.97 -18.11
N SER A 4 -12.45 -2.31 -18.25
CA SER A 4 -11.21 -3.11 -18.21
C SER A 4 -10.32 -2.83 -19.43
N ASP A 5 -10.91 -2.50 -20.58
CA ASP A 5 -10.16 -2.25 -21.80
C ASP A 5 -9.47 -0.87 -21.80
N VAL A 6 -10.06 0.11 -21.11
CA VAL A 6 -9.40 1.43 -20.88
C VAL A 6 -8.13 1.25 -20.06
N TYR A 7 -8.18 0.48 -18.97
CA TYR A 7 -7.00 0.26 -18.14
C TYR A 7 -5.95 -0.63 -18.79
N LYS A 8 -6.34 -1.60 -19.61
CA LYS A 8 -5.39 -2.36 -20.44
C LYS A 8 -4.56 -1.43 -21.31
N ARG A 9 -5.20 -0.43 -21.95
CA ARG A 9 -4.48 0.56 -22.78
C ARG A 9 -3.61 1.50 -21.95
N GLN A 10 -4.10 1.99 -20.80
CA GLN A 10 -3.31 2.84 -19.91
C GLN A 10 -2.06 2.14 -19.36
N MET A 11 -2.15 0.82 -19.18
CA MET A 11 -1.03 -0.01 -18.73
C MET A 11 -0.24 -0.65 -19.89
N ASP A 12 -0.42 -0.14 -21.11
CA ASP A 12 0.26 -0.59 -22.32
C ASP A 12 0.22 -2.13 -22.49
N ASN A 13 -0.92 -2.75 -22.15
CA ASN A 13 -1.15 -4.20 -22.16
C ASN A 13 -0.18 -5.02 -21.26
N SER A 14 0.43 -4.42 -20.27
CA SER A 14 1.28 -5.12 -19.29
C SER A 14 0.52 -6.06 -18.36
N LEU A 15 -0.81 -5.86 -18.25
CA LEU A 15 -1.73 -6.67 -17.46
C LEU A 15 -2.81 -7.29 -18.33
N ALA A 16 -3.16 -8.54 -18.05
CA ALA A 16 -4.36 -9.17 -18.57
C ALA A 16 -5.37 -9.43 -17.46
N PHE A 17 -6.66 -9.42 -17.84
CA PHE A 17 -7.80 -9.69 -16.95
C PHE A 17 -8.58 -10.86 -17.49
N ASP A 18 -8.77 -11.88 -16.67
CA ASP A 18 -9.62 -13.01 -16.99
C ASP A 18 -10.33 -13.51 -15.73
N GLY A 19 -11.66 -13.57 -15.76
CA GLY A 19 -12.47 -14.18 -14.70
C GLY A 19 -12.21 -13.64 -13.28
N GLY A 20 -11.84 -12.36 -13.15
CA GLY A 20 -11.50 -11.74 -11.85
C GLY A 20 -10.04 -11.94 -11.40
N ARG A 21 -9.21 -12.55 -12.25
CA ARG A 21 -7.76 -12.65 -12.05
C ARG A 21 -7.03 -11.61 -12.86
N VAL A 22 -5.89 -11.19 -12.35
CA VAL A 22 -4.90 -10.35 -13.04
C VAL A 22 -3.69 -11.20 -13.32
N GLU A 23 -3.19 -11.12 -14.53
CA GLU A 23 -1.93 -11.74 -14.92
C GLU A 23 -0.96 -10.65 -15.39
N VAL A 24 0.25 -10.65 -14.86
CA VAL A 24 1.32 -9.75 -15.32
C VAL A 24 1.94 -10.33 -16.59
N LYS A 25 1.66 -9.72 -17.74
CA LYS A 25 2.18 -10.13 -19.05
C LYS A 25 3.58 -9.58 -19.31
N ASP A 26 3.86 -8.38 -18.84
CA ASP A 26 5.14 -7.70 -19.02
C ASP A 26 5.47 -6.91 -17.74
N ALA A 27 6.34 -7.49 -16.91
CA ALA A 27 6.73 -6.90 -15.64
C ALA A 27 7.56 -5.61 -15.81
N VAL A 28 8.36 -5.48 -16.88
CA VAL A 28 9.15 -4.27 -17.14
C VAL A 28 8.21 -3.12 -17.49
N ARG A 29 7.27 -3.36 -18.38
CA ARG A 29 6.27 -2.38 -18.79
C ARG A 29 5.32 -2.01 -17.65
N LEU A 30 4.92 -3.00 -16.84
CA LEU A 30 4.10 -2.74 -15.64
C LEU A 30 4.82 -1.77 -14.70
N ARG A 31 6.09 -1.99 -14.37
CA ARG A 31 6.87 -1.08 -13.53
C ARG A 31 6.93 0.34 -14.08
N ALA A 32 7.07 0.46 -15.40
CA ALA A 32 7.14 1.77 -16.05
C ALA A 32 5.78 2.52 -16.07
N THR A 33 4.65 1.80 -16.01
CA THR A 33 3.31 2.38 -16.23
C THR A 33 2.40 2.38 -15.01
N VAL A 34 2.76 1.66 -13.94
CA VAL A 34 1.92 1.51 -12.74
C VAL A 34 1.57 2.83 -12.05
N HIS A 35 2.39 3.86 -12.18
CA HIS A 35 2.11 5.22 -11.69
C HIS A 35 0.78 5.76 -12.20
N ARG A 36 0.36 5.42 -13.42
CA ARG A 36 -0.92 5.84 -14.00
C ARG A 36 -2.13 5.32 -13.22
N LEU A 37 -2.04 4.09 -12.68
CA LEU A 37 -3.08 3.57 -11.79
C LEU A 37 -3.02 4.23 -10.40
N ALA A 38 -1.83 4.57 -9.91
CA ALA A 38 -1.69 5.33 -8.66
C ALA A 38 -2.32 6.73 -8.78
N GLU A 39 -2.10 7.42 -9.89
CA GLU A 39 -2.75 8.71 -10.20
C GLU A 39 -4.28 8.59 -10.20
N VAL A 40 -4.84 7.61 -10.90
CA VAL A 40 -6.29 7.37 -10.91
C VAL A 40 -6.81 7.04 -9.51
N SER A 41 -6.05 6.24 -8.73
CA SER A 41 -6.39 5.91 -7.34
C SER A 41 -6.46 7.14 -6.42
N ALA A 42 -5.61 8.13 -6.66
CA ALA A 42 -5.50 9.33 -5.85
C ALA A 42 -6.40 10.48 -6.33
N LEU A 43 -6.44 10.73 -7.63
CA LEU A 43 -6.98 11.97 -8.20
C LEU A 43 -8.38 11.83 -8.78
N GLU A 44 -8.85 10.61 -9.04
CA GLU A 44 -10.21 10.40 -9.56
C GLU A 44 -11.19 10.00 -8.44
N SER A 45 -12.44 9.79 -8.79
CA SER A 45 -13.49 9.42 -7.84
C SER A 45 -14.41 8.31 -8.40
N GLY A 46 -15.25 7.76 -7.54
CA GLY A 46 -16.27 6.80 -7.91
C GLY A 46 -15.73 5.49 -8.47
N ARG A 47 -16.39 4.97 -9.51
CA ARG A 47 -16.09 3.64 -10.05
C ARG A 47 -14.68 3.52 -10.63
N ARG A 48 -14.15 4.58 -11.23
CA ARG A 48 -12.80 4.56 -11.84
C ARG A 48 -11.74 4.42 -10.76
N GLN A 49 -11.83 5.23 -9.70
CA GLN A 49 -10.96 5.16 -8.54
C GLN A 49 -11.00 3.77 -7.89
N ALA A 50 -12.21 3.27 -7.61
CA ALA A 50 -12.38 1.95 -6.99
C ALA A 50 -11.77 0.83 -7.84
N LEU A 51 -11.95 0.88 -9.16
CA LEU A 51 -11.35 -0.09 -10.07
C LEU A 51 -9.83 0.00 -10.10
N ALA A 52 -9.26 1.20 -10.14
CA ALA A 52 -7.80 1.37 -10.11
C ALA A 52 -7.19 0.79 -8.81
N ARG A 53 -7.81 1.04 -7.66
CA ARG A 53 -7.40 0.47 -6.37
C ARG A 53 -7.52 -1.06 -6.34
N TYR A 54 -8.57 -1.60 -6.90
CA TYR A 54 -8.77 -3.04 -7.02
C TYR A 54 -7.69 -3.68 -7.90
N LEU A 55 -7.43 -3.09 -9.08
CA LEU A 55 -6.41 -3.56 -10.02
C LEU A 55 -5.00 -3.51 -9.43
N LEU A 56 -4.66 -2.43 -8.72
CA LEU A 56 -3.37 -2.32 -8.03
C LEU A 56 -3.17 -3.44 -7.01
N ARG A 57 -4.21 -3.77 -6.25
CA ARG A 57 -4.13 -4.87 -5.26
C ARG A 57 -3.93 -6.23 -5.93
N LEU A 58 -4.67 -6.51 -7.00
CA LEU A 58 -4.52 -7.77 -7.73
C LEU A 58 -3.15 -7.85 -8.42
N ALA A 59 -2.69 -6.77 -9.05
CA ALA A 59 -1.36 -6.71 -9.65
C ALA A 59 -0.24 -6.88 -8.62
N ALA A 60 -0.40 -6.31 -7.43
CA ALA A 60 0.55 -6.48 -6.34
C ALA A 60 0.62 -7.95 -5.87
N LEU A 61 -0.52 -8.61 -5.69
CA LEU A 61 -0.56 -10.04 -5.33
C LEU A 61 0.12 -10.92 -6.37
N GLU A 62 -0.18 -10.69 -7.64
CA GLU A 62 0.46 -11.41 -8.75
C GLU A 62 1.98 -11.13 -8.80
N TYR A 63 2.38 -9.91 -8.45
CA TYR A 63 3.78 -9.48 -8.35
C TYR A 63 4.49 -10.01 -7.07
N ARG A 64 3.77 -10.77 -6.22
CA ARG A 64 4.23 -11.26 -4.91
C ARG A 64 4.56 -10.14 -3.93
N LEU A 65 3.85 -9.04 -4.02
CA LEU A 65 3.92 -7.90 -3.11
C LEU A 65 2.67 -7.93 -2.22
N ILE A 66 2.83 -8.33 -0.97
CA ILE A 66 1.70 -8.69 -0.10
C ILE A 66 1.60 -7.72 1.07
N PRO A 67 0.50 -6.95 1.20
CA PRO A 67 0.25 -6.18 2.41
C PRO A 67 0.18 -7.11 3.63
N ALA A 68 0.94 -6.81 4.65
CA ALA A 68 1.08 -7.66 5.83
C ALA A 68 1.13 -6.86 7.13
N SER A 69 0.84 -7.53 8.24
CA SER A 69 1.09 -7.03 9.58
C SER A 69 2.52 -7.37 10.02
N ILE A 70 3.19 -6.44 10.71
CA ILE A 70 4.48 -6.67 11.34
C ILE A 70 4.38 -7.49 12.63
N ASN A 71 3.17 -7.74 13.13
CA ASN A 71 2.93 -8.36 14.44
C ASN A 71 3.66 -9.68 14.64
N ASP A 72 3.68 -10.54 13.62
CA ASP A 72 4.32 -11.86 13.74
C ASP A 72 5.84 -11.75 13.94
N LEU A 73 6.48 -10.77 13.29
CA LEU A 73 7.90 -10.46 13.53
C LEU A 73 8.13 -9.99 14.98
N TYR A 74 7.25 -9.15 15.51
CA TYR A 74 7.35 -8.68 16.89
C TYR A 74 7.14 -9.79 17.91
N LEU A 75 6.18 -10.67 17.66
CA LEU A 75 5.96 -11.84 18.52
C LEU A 75 7.16 -12.81 18.47
N ALA A 76 7.68 -13.10 17.30
CA ALA A 76 8.88 -13.94 17.13
C ALA A 76 10.09 -13.33 17.84
N ARG A 77 10.28 -12.01 17.72
CA ARG A 77 11.33 -11.29 18.44
C ARG A 77 11.14 -11.35 19.96
N GLY A 78 9.92 -11.19 20.45
CA GLY A 78 9.59 -11.33 21.88
C GLY A 78 9.85 -12.71 22.44
N ARG A 79 9.75 -13.76 21.62
CA ARG A 79 10.08 -15.15 21.99
C ARG A 79 11.57 -15.49 21.82
N GLY A 80 12.39 -14.57 21.34
CA GLY A 80 13.81 -14.80 21.07
C GLY A 80 14.10 -15.65 19.82
N GLU A 81 13.12 -15.86 18.95
CA GLU A 81 13.26 -16.61 17.69
C GLU A 81 13.96 -15.78 16.59
N VAL A 82 13.97 -14.47 16.76
CA VAL A 82 14.61 -13.51 15.85
C VAL A 82 15.58 -12.64 16.64
N PRO A 83 16.77 -12.32 16.11
CA PRO A 83 17.73 -11.44 16.77
C PRO A 83 17.11 -10.09 17.13
N ASN A 84 17.57 -9.50 18.23
CA ASN A 84 17.13 -8.17 18.69
C ASN A 84 18.12 -7.05 18.34
N SER A 85 19.11 -7.32 17.50
CA SER A 85 20.20 -6.42 17.14
C SER A 85 19.86 -5.42 16.02
N PHE A 86 18.63 -5.43 15.51
CA PHE A 86 18.18 -4.49 14.47
C PHE A 86 16.95 -3.69 14.92
N THR A 87 16.73 -2.56 14.28
CA THR A 87 15.53 -1.73 14.44
C THR A 87 14.64 -1.85 13.20
N VAL A 88 13.35 -1.64 13.40
CA VAL A 88 12.37 -1.58 12.30
C VAL A 88 11.90 -0.12 12.19
N PRO A 89 12.34 0.63 11.18
CA PRO A 89 11.85 1.99 10.99
C PRO A 89 10.39 1.98 10.59
N ALA A 90 9.60 2.88 11.18
CA ALA A 90 8.21 3.15 10.86
C ALA A 90 8.11 4.56 10.28
N ILE A 91 7.51 4.70 9.11
CA ILE A 91 7.61 5.89 8.28
C ILE A 91 6.22 6.37 7.88
N ASN A 92 5.83 7.55 8.37
CA ASN A 92 4.59 8.22 7.95
C ASN A 92 4.82 8.99 6.65
N LEU A 93 4.05 8.69 5.62
CA LEU A 93 4.05 9.41 4.35
C LEU A 93 2.80 10.30 4.26
N ARG A 94 2.97 11.62 4.39
CA ARG A 94 1.88 12.59 4.46
C ARG A 94 1.51 13.21 3.13
N ALA A 95 2.45 13.24 2.20
CA ALA A 95 2.26 13.80 0.87
C ALA A 95 3.06 13.02 -0.16
N LEU A 96 2.63 13.08 -1.43
CA LEU A 96 3.31 12.39 -2.54
C LEU A 96 3.59 10.92 -2.22
N SER A 97 2.61 10.23 -1.63
CA SER A 97 2.80 8.90 -1.03
C SER A 97 3.35 7.87 -2.01
N PHE A 98 3.03 7.95 -3.30
CA PHE A 98 3.60 7.09 -4.33
C PHE A 98 5.11 7.35 -4.48
N ASP A 99 5.53 8.59 -4.71
CA ASP A 99 6.94 8.92 -4.96
C ASP A 99 7.80 8.77 -3.71
N ALA A 100 7.26 9.17 -2.55
CA ALA A 100 7.93 8.98 -1.27
C ALA A 100 8.12 7.49 -0.94
N ALA A 101 7.10 6.66 -1.15
CA ALA A 101 7.22 5.21 -0.96
C ALA A 101 8.24 4.59 -1.91
N ARG A 102 8.32 5.05 -3.18
CA ARG A 102 9.37 4.62 -4.11
C ARG A 102 10.76 4.91 -3.56
N ALA A 103 10.96 6.10 -3.00
CA ALA A 103 12.25 6.45 -2.39
C ALA A 103 12.58 5.53 -1.21
N VAL A 104 11.59 5.22 -0.35
CA VAL A 104 11.76 4.28 0.76
C VAL A 104 12.15 2.89 0.25
N PHE A 105 11.44 2.33 -0.73
CA PHE A 105 11.78 1.02 -1.30
C PHE A 105 13.19 0.99 -1.91
N ARG A 106 13.61 2.04 -2.61
CA ARG A 106 14.96 2.12 -3.16
C ARG A 106 16.03 2.12 -2.08
N VAL A 107 15.85 2.93 -1.05
CA VAL A 107 16.80 3.01 0.08
C VAL A 107 16.81 1.70 0.85
N ALA A 108 15.66 1.12 1.15
CA ALA A 108 15.56 -0.17 1.83
C ALA A 108 16.31 -1.28 1.08
N LYS A 109 16.14 -1.35 -0.24
CA LYS A 109 16.90 -2.30 -1.08
C LYS A 109 18.39 -2.03 -1.08
N SER A 110 18.82 -0.76 -1.15
CA SER A 110 20.25 -0.40 -1.15
C SER A 110 20.95 -0.70 0.17
N LEU A 111 20.20 -0.68 1.27
CA LEU A 111 20.70 -0.97 2.62
C LEU A 111 20.49 -2.42 3.04
N ASP A 112 19.89 -3.25 2.19
CA ASP A 112 19.47 -4.62 2.54
C ASP A 112 18.63 -4.65 3.83
N ALA A 113 17.69 -3.71 3.96
CA ALA A 113 16.89 -3.56 5.15
C ALA A 113 15.93 -4.75 5.33
N GLY A 114 16.05 -5.47 6.44
CA GLY A 114 15.29 -6.67 6.71
C GLY A 114 13.79 -6.42 6.96
N ALA A 115 13.41 -5.27 7.53
CA ALA A 115 12.02 -4.88 7.72
C ALA A 115 11.89 -3.35 7.87
N PHE A 116 10.78 -2.79 7.38
CA PHE A 116 10.36 -1.41 7.56
C PHE A 116 8.84 -1.32 7.42
N ILE A 117 8.24 -0.28 7.98
CA ILE A 117 6.80 -0.12 8.08
C ILE A 117 6.39 1.20 7.44
N PHE A 118 5.33 1.15 6.62
CA PHE A 118 4.61 2.34 6.19
C PHE A 118 3.46 2.64 7.15
N GLU A 119 3.35 3.89 7.58
CA GLU A 119 2.32 4.30 8.54
C GLU A 119 1.47 5.46 8.03
N ILE A 120 0.24 5.49 8.50
CA ILE A 120 -0.67 6.62 8.33
C ILE A 120 -1.43 6.85 9.65
N ALA A 121 -1.40 8.07 10.15
CA ALA A 121 -2.16 8.45 11.34
C ALA A 121 -3.59 8.87 10.99
N ARG A 122 -4.52 8.68 11.93
CA ARG A 122 -5.91 9.11 11.76
C ARG A 122 -6.01 10.63 11.50
N SER A 123 -5.22 11.45 12.19
CA SER A 123 -5.14 12.88 11.96
C SER A 123 -4.62 13.22 10.56
N GLU A 124 -3.64 12.46 10.07
CA GLU A 124 -3.06 12.63 8.73
C GLU A 124 -4.09 12.37 7.64
N MET A 125 -4.92 11.33 7.78
CA MET A 125 -6.05 11.07 6.88
C MET A 125 -7.01 12.26 6.81
N GLY A 126 -7.18 12.99 7.92
CA GLY A 126 -8.06 14.15 7.99
C GLY A 126 -7.55 15.34 7.19
N TYR A 127 -6.30 15.75 7.41
CA TYR A 127 -5.78 16.97 6.77
C TYR A 127 -5.15 16.73 5.38
N THR A 128 -4.80 15.50 5.03
CA THR A 128 -4.33 15.16 3.68
C THR A 128 -5.45 14.71 2.76
N ASP A 129 -6.65 14.45 3.28
CA ASP A 129 -7.77 13.79 2.60
C ASP A 129 -7.39 12.43 1.96
N GLN A 130 -6.31 11.81 2.46
CA GLN A 130 -5.84 10.52 1.98
C GLN A 130 -6.40 9.39 2.82
N ARG A 131 -7.30 8.60 2.27
CA ARG A 131 -7.90 7.44 2.94
C ARG A 131 -6.97 6.22 2.94
N PRO A 132 -7.10 5.28 3.89
CA PRO A 132 -6.26 4.09 3.95
C PRO A 132 -6.24 3.28 2.65
N SER A 133 -7.37 3.19 1.94
CA SER A 133 -7.46 2.48 0.67
C SER A 133 -6.61 3.12 -0.44
N GLU A 134 -6.46 4.43 -0.45
CA GLU A 134 -5.58 5.16 -1.37
C GLU A 134 -4.13 4.98 -0.96
N TYR A 135 -3.83 5.22 0.32
CA TYR A 135 -2.49 5.07 0.87
C TYR A 135 -1.89 3.69 0.54
N VAL A 136 -2.62 2.62 0.86
CA VAL A 136 -2.21 1.24 0.57
C VAL A 136 -2.00 1.05 -0.93
N SER A 137 -2.90 1.55 -1.77
CA SER A 137 -2.79 1.40 -3.24
C SER A 137 -1.54 2.10 -3.79
N ASN A 138 -1.23 3.29 -3.28
CA ASN A 138 -0.04 4.05 -3.69
C ASN A 138 1.25 3.38 -3.22
N VAL A 139 1.29 2.86 -2.00
CA VAL A 139 2.44 2.10 -1.49
C VAL A 139 2.67 0.82 -2.31
N LEU A 140 1.62 0.07 -2.64
CA LEU A 140 1.73 -1.12 -3.48
C LEU A 140 2.20 -0.79 -4.90
N ALA A 141 1.65 0.26 -5.51
CA ALA A 141 2.10 0.73 -6.82
C ALA A 141 3.58 1.12 -6.79
N ALA A 142 4.04 1.79 -5.74
CA ALA A 142 5.44 2.14 -5.54
C ALA A 142 6.34 0.91 -5.43
N GLY A 143 5.92 -0.10 -4.67
CA GLY A 143 6.65 -1.37 -4.56
C GLY A 143 6.79 -2.08 -5.90
N ILE A 144 5.72 -2.14 -6.71
CA ILE A 144 5.78 -2.67 -8.08
C ILE A 144 6.78 -1.87 -8.92
N ALA A 145 6.68 -0.52 -8.92
CA ALA A 145 7.57 0.35 -9.69
C ALA A 145 9.05 0.12 -9.37
N GLU A 146 9.37 -0.11 -8.09
CA GLU A 146 10.73 -0.32 -7.62
C GLU A 146 11.17 -1.81 -7.62
N ASN A 147 10.37 -2.69 -8.21
CA ASN A 147 10.67 -4.14 -8.27
C ASN A 147 10.92 -4.73 -6.87
N PHE A 148 10.08 -4.38 -5.92
CA PHE A 148 10.09 -4.98 -4.59
C PHE A 148 9.14 -6.18 -4.55
N THR A 149 9.52 -7.24 -3.86
CA THR A 149 8.70 -8.45 -3.66
C THR A 149 8.73 -8.84 -2.19
N GLY A 150 7.67 -9.51 -1.73
CA GLY A 150 7.56 -9.95 -0.35
C GLY A 150 6.54 -9.13 0.46
N PRO A 151 6.59 -9.23 1.78
CA PRO A 151 5.66 -8.53 2.66
C PRO A 151 5.91 -7.02 2.65
N VAL A 152 4.84 -6.26 2.60
CA VAL A 152 4.84 -4.80 2.79
C VAL A 152 4.07 -4.52 4.07
N PHE A 153 4.79 -4.15 5.10
CA PHE A 153 4.19 -3.84 6.39
C PHE A 153 3.55 -2.45 6.35
N ILE A 154 2.24 -2.41 6.58
CA ILE A 154 1.46 -1.17 6.61
C ILE A 154 0.60 -1.19 7.87
N GLN A 155 0.66 -0.11 8.64
CA GLN A 155 -0.11 0.00 9.87
C GLN A 155 -0.67 1.40 10.10
N GLY A 156 -1.63 1.49 11.02
CA GLY A 156 -2.12 2.76 11.55
C GLY A 156 -1.21 3.26 12.66
N ASP A 157 -0.85 4.53 12.60
CA ASP A 157 -0.14 5.25 13.65
C ASP A 157 -1.14 6.07 14.48
N HIS A 158 -1.06 6.02 15.81
CA HIS A 158 -1.91 6.80 16.72
C HIS A 158 -3.42 6.73 16.42
N PHE A 159 -3.96 5.53 16.24
CA PHE A 159 -5.40 5.31 16.11
C PHE A 159 -6.08 5.37 17.49
N GLN A 160 -6.18 6.57 18.02
CA GLN A 160 -6.71 6.82 19.36
C GLN A 160 -8.22 7.02 19.34
N VAL A 161 -8.87 6.46 20.35
CA VAL A 161 -10.27 6.71 20.66
C VAL A 161 -10.37 8.01 21.48
N SER A 162 -11.27 8.92 21.08
CA SER A 162 -11.55 10.12 21.86
C SER A 162 -12.22 9.74 23.18
N ALA A 163 -11.58 10.00 24.33
CA ALA A 163 -12.15 9.73 25.64
C ALA A 163 -13.50 10.45 25.88
N LYS A 164 -13.65 11.66 25.33
CA LYS A 164 -14.92 12.41 25.39
C LYS A 164 -16.02 11.69 24.61
N ARG A 165 -15.75 11.28 23.37
CA ARG A 165 -16.72 10.60 22.51
C ARG A 165 -17.05 9.21 23.05
N TYR A 166 -16.07 8.48 23.55
CA TYR A 166 -16.28 7.15 24.13
C TYR A 166 -17.23 7.17 25.34
N ARG A 167 -17.21 8.24 26.15
CA ARG A 167 -18.14 8.39 27.28
C ARG A 167 -19.58 8.63 26.85
N THR A 168 -19.82 9.23 25.71
CA THR A 168 -21.16 9.56 25.21
C THR A 168 -21.71 8.54 24.23
N ASP A 169 -20.84 7.90 23.47
CA ASP A 169 -21.21 6.96 22.41
C ASP A 169 -20.07 5.95 22.18
N PRO A 170 -19.93 4.94 23.06
CA PRO A 170 -18.86 3.97 22.98
C PRO A 170 -18.95 3.08 21.72
N GLU A 171 -20.15 2.72 21.27
CA GLU A 171 -20.32 1.80 20.13
C GLU A 171 -19.83 2.42 18.82
N THR A 172 -20.26 3.63 18.49
CA THR A 172 -19.79 4.30 17.26
C THR A 172 -18.36 4.83 17.37
N CYS A 173 -17.80 4.92 18.56
CA CYS A 173 -16.43 5.36 18.76
C CYS A 173 -15.40 4.26 18.48
N LEU A 174 -15.81 3.00 18.54
CA LEU A 174 -14.96 1.81 18.30
C LEU A 174 -15.05 1.30 16.85
N LEU A 175 -16.03 1.79 16.09
CA LEU A 175 -16.21 1.53 14.66
C LEU A 175 -15.45 2.58 13.82
#